data_325ac409d44fd21531ea8f512f61c872
#
_entry.id   325ac409d44fd21531ea8f512f61c872
#
_cell.length_a   1.000
_cell.length_b   1.000
_cell.length_c   1.000
_cell.angle_alpha   90.00
_cell.angle_beta   90.00
_cell.angle_gamma   90.00
#
_symmetry.space_group_name_H-M   'P 1'
#
loop_
_entity.id
_entity.type
_entity.pdbx_description
1 polymer ?
#
loop_
_entity_poly.entity_id
_entity_poly.type
_entity_poly.pdbx_seq_one_letter_code
_entity_poly.pdbx_strand_id
1 'polypeptide(L)'
;MRRGRRPGGFLRKLALLLLPEFSNFGVAAVTEPLFIANWLAQETVFEWRTISDDGKPVRASNGTIVAVDGDLALAAGCASVFVLASFDPARTARSRALVRWLKRIARSGVELIGIENGSLALAEAGLLDHHPAAIHWDNLAGFQELFPKIRIAQSLFSFSNNRVTCAGAAAILDMMIAWIGQHADVQTSSEVARHLLLHSRHGPAGAGAAPRTTSAYGVPPHPSTAHEKPAYGAPGRATPTYTGPIFTAPDRSLPDGAAGGRFASDSDAVIARARGIMQAHVDDPLSCGAVAQQLGLSLRQLERRFKQQLGQTLHSEYMLVRVEKAHQYLQQTSLSVTEVAALTGFSSVEYFSKVYRRVFGVLPSTDRRQSTDAPVFRMKAVRRKGS
;
A
#
# COMPACT_ATOMS: atom_id res chain seq x y z
N MET A 1 -23.42 -26.01 28.39
CA MET A 1 -23.79 -24.65 28.82
C MET A 1 -24.40 -23.92 27.63
N ARG A 2 -25.71 -23.66 27.62
CA ARG A 2 -26.40 -22.89 26.60
C ARG A 2 -25.96 -21.42 26.76
N ARG A 3 -25.15 -20.88 25.80
CA ARG A 3 -24.83 -19.45 25.78
C ARG A 3 -26.14 -18.67 25.56
N GLY A 4 -26.43 -17.76 26.47
CA GLY A 4 -27.60 -16.89 26.40
C GLY A 4 -27.62 -16.17 25.05
N ARG A 5 -28.74 -16.30 24.34
CA ARG A 5 -29.07 -15.57 23.11
C ARG A 5 -28.94 -14.09 23.38
N ARG A 6 -27.94 -13.40 22.77
CA ARG A 6 -27.91 -11.94 22.74
C ARG A 6 -29.13 -11.45 21.93
N PRO A 7 -29.86 -10.42 22.35
CA PRO A 7 -30.97 -9.88 21.59
C PRO A 7 -30.44 -9.35 20.25
N GLY A 8 -31.00 -9.85 19.17
CA GLY A 8 -30.87 -9.49 17.75
C GLY A 8 -29.67 -8.66 17.34
N GLY A 9 -28.55 -9.29 16.93
CA GLY A 9 -27.45 -8.59 16.30
C GLY A 9 -27.99 -7.87 15.05
N PHE A 10 -27.75 -6.55 14.95
CA PHE A 10 -28.15 -5.80 13.75
C PHE A 10 -27.33 -6.29 12.56
N LEU A 11 -27.98 -6.86 11.56
CA LEU A 11 -27.40 -7.20 10.27
C LEU A 11 -26.80 -5.93 9.66
N ARG A 12 -25.47 -5.88 9.51
CA ARG A 12 -24.78 -4.76 8.89
C ARG A 12 -24.57 -5.05 7.40
N LYS A 13 -25.27 -4.29 6.56
CA LYS A 13 -25.12 -4.38 5.09
C LYS A 13 -23.96 -3.52 4.61
N LEU A 14 -23.13 -4.08 3.75
CA LEU A 14 -21.92 -3.48 3.24
C LEU A 14 -21.91 -3.54 1.72
N ALA A 15 -21.20 -2.59 1.08
CA ALA A 15 -20.88 -2.67 -0.33
C ALA A 15 -19.36 -2.56 -0.52
N LEU A 16 -18.80 -3.40 -1.39
CA LEU A 16 -17.41 -3.34 -1.84
C LEU A 16 -17.39 -2.81 -3.27
N LEU A 17 -17.07 -1.56 -3.42
CA LEU A 17 -16.91 -0.92 -4.73
C LEU A 17 -15.54 -1.26 -5.29
N LEU A 18 -15.52 -2.05 -6.36
CA LEU A 18 -14.31 -2.42 -7.08
C LEU A 18 -14.09 -1.45 -8.23
N LEU A 19 -12.99 -0.70 -8.16
CA LEU A 19 -12.57 0.18 -9.24
C LEU A 19 -11.52 -0.51 -10.11
N PRO A 20 -11.38 -0.18 -11.41
CA PRO A 20 -10.41 -0.83 -12.29
C PRO A 20 -9.01 -0.90 -11.68
N GLU A 21 -8.31 -2.03 -11.90
CA GLU A 21 -6.97 -2.32 -11.36
C GLU A 21 -6.92 -2.38 -9.82
N PHE A 22 -8.03 -2.71 -9.15
CA PHE A 22 -8.06 -2.96 -7.72
C PHE A 22 -7.16 -4.15 -7.34
N SER A 23 -6.70 -4.20 -6.08
CA SER A 23 -5.97 -5.35 -5.56
C SER A 23 -6.91 -6.51 -5.25
N ASN A 24 -6.72 -7.65 -5.93
CA ASN A 24 -7.50 -8.86 -5.64
C ASN A 24 -7.27 -9.36 -4.20
N PHE A 25 -6.05 -9.19 -3.69
CA PHE A 25 -5.76 -9.44 -2.27
C PHE A 25 -6.61 -8.54 -1.36
N GLY A 26 -6.82 -7.26 -1.75
CA GLY A 26 -7.63 -6.32 -0.98
C GLY A 26 -9.07 -6.79 -0.78
N VAL A 27 -9.69 -7.40 -1.81
CA VAL A 27 -11.04 -7.98 -1.67
C VAL A 27 -11.03 -9.13 -0.66
N ALA A 28 -10.11 -10.08 -0.81
CA ALA A 28 -9.98 -11.20 0.11
C ALA A 28 -9.70 -10.74 1.55
N ALA A 29 -8.78 -9.77 1.72
CA ALA A 29 -8.43 -9.22 3.03
C ALA A 29 -9.58 -8.47 3.73
N VAL A 30 -10.59 -8.00 2.98
CA VAL A 30 -11.83 -7.46 3.55
C VAL A 30 -12.86 -8.56 3.82
N THR A 31 -13.08 -9.46 2.86
CA THR A 31 -14.20 -10.41 2.92
C THR A 31 -13.94 -11.61 3.83
N GLU A 32 -12.72 -12.13 3.88
CA GLU A 32 -12.39 -13.28 4.73
C GLU A 32 -12.59 -12.99 6.24
N PRO A 33 -12.15 -11.85 6.80
CA PRO A 33 -12.46 -11.52 8.18
C PRO A 33 -13.96 -11.42 8.47
N LEU A 34 -14.75 -10.88 7.53
CA LEU A 34 -16.22 -10.78 7.66
C LEU A 34 -16.88 -12.17 7.64
N PHE A 35 -16.43 -13.04 6.72
CA PHE A 35 -16.89 -14.44 6.64
C PHE A 35 -16.61 -15.19 7.95
N ILE A 36 -15.37 -15.09 8.46
CA ILE A 36 -14.98 -15.73 9.71
C ILE A 36 -15.81 -15.20 10.88
N ALA A 37 -16.09 -13.89 10.94
CA ALA A 37 -16.93 -13.32 11.97
C ALA A 37 -18.36 -13.91 11.95
N ASN A 38 -18.98 -14.02 10.77
CA ASN A 38 -20.28 -14.67 10.60
C ASN A 38 -20.25 -16.15 11.00
N TRP A 39 -19.21 -16.87 10.57
CA TRP A 39 -19.03 -18.28 10.90
C TRP A 39 -18.90 -18.52 12.41
N LEU A 40 -18.13 -17.67 13.11
CA LEU A 40 -17.96 -17.74 14.56
C LEU A 40 -19.27 -17.39 15.30
N ALA A 41 -19.99 -16.39 14.80
CA ALA A 41 -21.28 -15.98 15.36
C ALA A 41 -22.40 -17.01 15.14
N GLN A 42 -22.23 -17.95 14.18
CA GLN A 42 -23.28 -18.88 13.71
C GLN A 42 -24.54 -18.16 13.19
N GLU A 43 -24.37 -16.91 12.76
CA GLU A 43 -25.42 -16.05 12.18
C GLU A 43 -24.80 -15.02 11.24
N THR A 44 -25.61 -14.44 10.35
CA THR A 44 -25.15 -13.39 9.44
C THR A 44 -25.14 -12.04 10.16
N VAL A 45 -23.98 -11.63 10.68
CA VAL A 45 -23.73 -10.31 11.28
C VAL A 45 -23.43 -9.29 10.20
N PHE A 46 -22.65 -9.69 9.19
CA PHE A 46 -22.23 -8.87 8.07
C PHE A 46 -22.73 -9.49 6.75
N GLU A 47 -23.44 -8.71 5.97
CA GLU A 47 -23.84 -9.04 4.59
C GLU A 47 -23.12 -8.06 3.66
N TRP A 48 -22.44 -8.55 2.63
CA TRP A 48 -21.75 -7.67 1.68
C TRP A 48 -22.13 -8.00 0.26
N ARG A 49 -22.02 -6.99 -0.60
CA ARG A 49 -22.16 -7.10 -2.06
C ARG A 49 -20.98 -6.44 -2.73
N THR A 50 -20.45 -7.07 -3.76
CA THR A 50 -19.46 -6.49 -4.65
C THR A 50 -20.16 -5.70 -5.75
N ILE A 51 -19.72 -4.47 -5.98
CA ILE A 51 -20.32 -3.57 -6.95
C ILE A 51 -19.23 -2.91 -7.81
N SER A 52 -19.61 -2.49 -9.02
CA SER A 52 -18.80 -1.60 -9.85
C SER A 52 -19.61 -0.37 -10.27
N ASP A 53 -18.99 0.57 -10.97
CA ASP A 53 -19.66 1.81 -11.40
C ASP A 53 -20.76 1.56 -12.45
N ASP A 54 -20.63 0.50 -13.26
CA ASP A 54 -21.55 0.14 -14.33
C ASP A 54 -22.16 -1.27 -14.19
N GLY A 55 -21.93 -1.97 -13.09
CA GLY A 55 -22.41 -3.32 -12.81
C GLY A 55 -21.71 -4.42 -13.61
N LYS A 56 -20.65 -4.11 -14.33
CA LYS A 56 -19.89 -5.10 -15.11
C LYS A 56 -18.71 -5.67 -14.31
N PRO A 57 -18.25 -6.90 -14.69
CA PRO A 57 -17.05 -7.48 -14.10
C PRO A 57 -15.84 -6.53 -14.19
N VAL A 58 -15.04 -6.48 -13.13
CA VAL A 58 -13.89 -5.60 -13.02
C VAL A 58 -12.59 -6.40 -13.11
N ARG A 59 -11.62 -5.89 -13.88
CA ARG A 59 -10.27 -6.44 -13.92
C ARG A 59 -9.46 -5.95 -12.72
N ALA A 60 -8.91 -6.88 -11.97
CA ALA A 60 -7.93 -6.63 -10.91
C ALA A 60 -6.52 -6.39 -11.48
N SER A 61 -5.64 -5.80 -10.70
CA SER A 61 -4.25 -5.51 -11.06
C SER A 61 -3.43 -6.74 -11.47
N ASN A 62 -3.74 -7.91 -10.91
CA ASN A 62 -3.12 -9.19 -11.27
C ASN A 62 -3.72 -9.86 -12.52
N GLY A 63 -4.65 -9.18 -13.23
CA GLY A 63 -5.28 -9.66 -14.44
C GLY A 63 -6.53 -10.51 -14.21
N THR A 64 -6.85 -10.90 -12.97
CA THR A 64 -8.09 -11.63 -12.65
C THR A 64 -9.31 -10.75 -12.95
N ILE A 65 -10.34 -11.34 -13.58
CA ILE A 65 -11.62 -10.66 -13.77
C ILE A 65 -12.57 -11.14 -12.67
N VAL A 66 -13.09 -10.18 -11.89
CA VAL A 66 -14.01 -10.45 -10.78
C VAL A 66 -15.40 -10.01 -11.17
N ALA A 67 -16.36 -10.94 -11.12
CA ALA A 67 -17.77 -10.64 -11.26
C ALA A 67 -18.26 -9.82 -10.07
N VAL A 68 -19.21 -8.93 -10.32
CA VAL A 68 -19.86 -8.12 -9.29
C VAL A 68 -21.34 -8.44 -9.21
N ASP A 69 -21.97 -8.15 -8.07
CA ASP A 69 -23.40 -8.38 -7.85
C ASP A 69 -24.27 -7.35 -8.59
N GLY A 70 -23.70 -6.19 -8.93
CA GLY A 70 -24.36 -5.14 -9.68
C GLY A 70 -23.66 -3.79 -9.64
N ASP A 71 -24.43 -2.74 -9.89
CA ASP A 71 -23.93 -1.37 -9.97
C ASP A 71 -24.03 -0.60 -8.63
N LEU A 72 -23.75 0.69 -8.68
CA LEU A 72 -23.75 1.61 -7.53
C LEU A 72 -25.12 1.70 -6.81
N ALA A 73 -26.22 1.29 -7.45
CA ALA A 73 -27.55 1.33 -6.82
C ALA A 73 -27.66 0.31 -5.68
N LEU A 74 -26.92 -0.80 -5.74
CA LEU A 74 -26.91 -1.82 -4.68
C LEU A 74 -26.28 -1.35 -3.35
N ALA A 75 -25.56 -0.23 -3.35
CA ALA A 75 -25.09 0.37 -2.11
C ALA A 75 -26.18 1.11 -1.32
N ALA A 76 -27.39 1.25 -1.88
CA ALA A 76 -28.50 1.87 -1.16
C ALA A 76 -28.87 1.04 0.06
N GLY A 77 -28.93 1.72 1.23
CA GLY A 77 -29.22 1.06 2.51
C GLY A 77 -28.03 0.32 3.14
N CYS A 78 -26.86 0.33 2.53
CA CYS A 78 -25.63 -0.15 3.18
C CYS A 78 -25.20 0.81 4.28
N ALA A 79 -24.71 0.24 5.39
CA ALA A 79 -24.14 1.01 6.49
C ALA A 79 -22.71 1.48 6.21
N SER A 80 -21.97 0.71 5.41
CA SER A 80 -20.59 1.03 5.05
C SER A 80 -20.30 0.68 3.59
N VAL A 81 -19.44 1.46 2.95
CA VAL A 81 -18.94 1.22 1.60
C VAL A 81 -17.42 1.21 1.60
N PHE A 82 -16.84 0.09 1.21
CA PHE A 82 -15.42 -0.08 0.96
C PHE A 82 -15.12 0.29 -0.48
N VAL A 83 -14.24 1.25 -0.70
CA VAL A 83 -13.79 1.69 -2.03
C VAL A 83 -12.40 1.09 -2.26
N LEU A 84 -12.32 0.08 -3.12
CA LEU A 84 -11.09 -0.63 -3.43
C LEU A 84 -10.55 -0.15 -4.78
N ALA A 85 -9.36 0.43 -4.75
CA ALA A 85 -8.59 0.83 -5.93
C ALA A 85 -7.11 0.66 -5.64
N SER A 86 -6.27 0.35 -6.64
CA SER A 86 -4.86 0.10 -6.40
C SER A 86 -3.96 0.82 -7.42
N PHE A 87 -3.56 0.19 -8.50
CA PHE A 87 -2.40 0.58 -9.31
C PHE A 87 -2.62 1.71 -10.33
N ASP A 88 -3.84 2.20 -10.55
CA ASP A 88 -4.08 3.34 -11.47
C ASP A 88 -4.87 4.47 -10.78
N PRO A 89 -4.20 5.28 -9.96
CA PRO A 89 -4.87 6.38 -9.26
C PRO A 89 -5.42 7.44 -10.20
N ALA A 90 -4.75 7.72 -11.31
CA ALA A 90 -5.14 8.77 -12.23
C ALA A 90 -6.44 8.45 -12.99
N ARG A 91 -6.69 7.17 -13.28
CA ARG A 91 -7.91 6.71 -13.96
C ARG A 91 -9.09 6.59 -13.00
N THR A 92 -8.81 6.16 -11.80
CA THR A 92 -9.80 5.90 -10.74
C THR A 92 -10.46 7.18 -10.23
N ALA A 93 -9.68 8.23 -9.99
CA ALA A 93 -10.13 9.45 -9.34
C ALA A 93 -10.90 10.40 -10.28
N ARG A 94 -10.74 10.29 -11.60
CA ARG A 94 -11.25 11.30 -12.56
C ARG A 94 -12.70 11.09 -13.02
N SER A 95 -13.39 10.04 -12.57
CA SER A 95 -14.80 9.85 -12.92
C SER A 95 -15.70 10.85 -12.19
N ARG A 96 -16.15 11.89 -12.90
CA ARG A 96 -17.12 12.86 -12.35
C ARG A 96 -18.40 12.19 -11.85
N ALA A 97 -18.79 11.06 -12.42
CA ALA A 97 -19.95 10.29 -11.99
C ALA A 97 -19.71 9.63 -10.64
N LEU A 98 -18.57 8.98 -10.45
CA LEU A 98 -18.15 8.40 -9.19
C LEU A 98 -18.03 9.46 -8.08
N VAL A 99 -17.37 10.58 -8.35
CA VAL A 99 -17.24 11.69 -7.38
C VAL A 99 -18.63 12.21 -6.94
N ARG A 100 -19.57 12.40 -7.88
CA ARG A 100 -20.92 12.82 -7.54
C ARG A 100 -21.65 11.77 -6.71
N TRP A 101 -21.48 10.49 -7.03
CA TRP A 101 -22.09 9.40 -6.29
C TRP A 101 -21.52 9.31 -4.86
N LEU A 102 -20.20 9.35 -4.70
CA LEU A 102 -19.54 9.36 -3.37
C LEU A 102 -20.03 10.52 -2.50
N LYS A 103 -20.13 11.74 -3.07
CA LYS A 103 -20.69 12.90 -2.36
C LYS A 103 -22.14 12.69 -1.94
N ARG A 104 -22.95 12.05 -2.79
CA ARG A 104 -24.34 11.78 -2.48
C ARG A 104 -24.48 10.76 -1.35
N ILE A 105 -23.77 9.63 -1.44
CA ILE A 105 -23.86 8.57 -0.42
C ILE A 105 -23.24 9.01 0.93
N ALA A 106 -22.24 9.87 0.90
CA ALA A 106 -21.68 10.44 2.13
C ALA A 106 -22.70 11.26 2.93
N ARG A 107 -23.63 11.96 2.23
CA ARG A 107 -24.69 12.75 2.88
C ARG A 107 -25.74 11.91 3.58
N SER A 108 -25.90 10.65 3.23
CA SER A 108 -26.79 9.72 3.93
C SER A 108 -26.19 9.11 5.18
N GLY A 109 -25.01 9.55 5.61
CA GLY A 109 -24.34 9.09 6.83
C GLY A 109 -23.60 7.76 6.69
N VAL A 110 -23.49 7.22 5.49
CA VAL A 110 -22.76 5.98 5.21
C VAL A 110 -21.29 6.14 5.57
N GLU A 111 -20.74 5.15 6.25
CA GLU A 111 -19.31 5.06 6.52
C GLU A 111 -18.57 4.70 5.21
N LEU A 112 -17.57 5.50 4.86
CA LEU A 112 -16.76 5.31 3.66
C LEU A 112 -15.36 4.89 4.03
N ILE A 113 -14.94 3.73 3.49
CA ILE A 113 -13.65 3.12 3.75
C ILE A 113 -12.82 3.12 2.46
N GLY A 114 -11.76 3.92 2.39
CA GLY A 114 -10.82 3.95 1.27
C GLY A 114 -9.69 2.95 1.49
N ILE A 115 -9.56 1.98 0.60
CA ILE A 115 -8.50 0.98 0.60
C ILE A 115 -7.51 1.32 -0.51
N GLU A 116 -6.22 1.47 -0.16
CA GLU A 116 -5.16 1.89 -1.08
C GLU A 116 -5.53 3.20 -1.80
N ASN A 117 -5.57 3.22 -3.13
CA ASN A 117 -6.02 4.38 -3.90
C ASN A 117 -7.53 4.65 -3.85
N GLY A 118 -8.31 3.81 -3.16
CA GLY A 118 -9.67 4.16 -2.75
C GLY A 118 -9.70 5.41 -1.86
N SER A 119 -8.65 5.64 -1.07
CA SER A 119 -8.47 6.88 -0.31
C SER A 119 -8.32 8.10 -1.23
N LEU A 120 -7.66 7.97 -2.39
CA LEU A 120 -7.56 9.01 -3.40
C LEU A 120 -8.95 9.37 -3.97
N ALA A 121 -9.79 8.37 -4.28
CA ALA A 121 -11.14 8.62 -4.75
C ALA A 121 -12.00 9.39 -3.74
N LEU A 122 -11.82 9.12 -2.44
CA LEU A 122 -12.48 9.87 -1.36
C LEU A 122 -11.93 11.30 -1.26
N ALA A 123 -10.61 11.49 -1.41
CA ALA A 123 -9.97 12.81 -1.41
C ALA A 123 -10.44 13.68 -2.59
N GLU A 124 -10.50 13.14 -3.80
CA GLU A 124 -11.04 13.80 -5.00
C GLU A 124 -12.50 14.23 -4.83
N ALA A 125 -13.25 13.46 -4.07
CA ALA A 125 -14.61 13.83 -3.70
C ALA A 125 -14.68 14.87 -2.56
N GLY A 126 -13.55 15.36 -2.03
CA GLY A 126 -13.50 16.30 -0.89
C GLY A 126 -14.04 15.69 0.41
N LEU A 127 -14.03 14.36 0.52
CA LEU A 127 -14.61 13.63 1.65
C LEU A 127 -13.58 13.33 2.75
N LEU A 128 -12.31 13.66 2.51
CA LEU A 128 -11.22 13.55 3.49
C LEU A 128 -10.75 14.91 4.01
N ASP A 129 -11.37 16.02 3.57
CA ASP A 129 -11.09 17.32 4.14
C ASP A 129 -11.32 17.27 5.66
N HIS A 130 -10.33 17.70 6.44
CA HIS A 130 -10.33 17.63 7.91
C HIS A 130 -10.27 16.21 8.53
N HIS A 131 -10.11 15.16 7.72
CA HIS A 131 -9.88 13.80 8.19
C HIS A 131 -8.43 13.39 7.94
N PRO A 132 -7.73 12.77 8.93
CA PRO A 132 -6.41 12.20 8.67
C PRO A 132 -6.54 11.00 7.75
N ALA A 133 -5.66 10.91 6.74
CA ALA A 133 -5.67 9.86 5.75
C ALA A 133 -4.41 8.98 5.84
N ALA A 134 -4.60 7.67 5.95
CA ALA A 134 -3.54 6.70 5.78
C ALA A 134 -3.37 6.38 4.30
N ILE A 135 -2.19 6.62 3.76
CA ILE A 135 -1.87 6.50 2.34
C ILE A 135 -0.69 5.53 2.19
N HIS A 136 -0.74 4.69 1.16
CA HIS A 136 0.38 3.82 0.83
C HIS A 136 1.63 4.67 0.56
N TRP A 137 2.78 4.25 1.10
CA TRP A 137 4.04 5.01 1.02
C TRP A 137 4.42 5.36 -0.42
N ASP A 138 4.10 4.49 -1.39
CA ASP A 138 4.38 4.68 -2.80
C ASP A 138 3.57 5.83 -3.44
N ASN A 139 2.38 6.11 -2.91
CA ASN A 139 1.48 7.16 -3.37
C ASN A 139 1.57 8.45 -2.55
N LEU A 140 2.33 8.45 -1.46
CA LEU A 140 2.32 9.52 -0.46
C LEU A 140 2.72 10.87 -1.06
N ALA A 141 3.76 10.88 -1.89
CA ALA A 141 4.28 12.09 -2.51
C ALA A 141 3.24 12.77 -3.41
N GLY A 142 2.66 12.00 -4.34
CA GLY A 142 1.63 12.51 -5.25
C GLY A 142 0.36 12.90 -4.52
N PHE A 143 0.00 12.18 -3.46
CA PHE A 143 -1.18 12.51 -2.65
C PHE A 143 -1.00 13.85 -1.92
N GLN A 144 0.15 14.09 -1.30
CA GLN A 144 0.44 15.36 -0.62
C GLN A 144 0.47 16.56 -1.58
N GLU A 145 0.99 16.35 -2.78
CA GLU A 145 0.99 17.38 -3.83
C GLU A 145 -0.44 17.74 -4.29
N LEU A 146 -1.28 16.71 -4.52
CA LEU A 146 -2.65 16.91 -4.98
C LEU A 146 -3.60 17.41 -3.87
N PHE A 147 -3.36 17.02 -2.63
CA PHE A 147 -4.23 17.31 -1.48
C PHE A 147 -3.44 17.88 -0.28
N PRO A 148 -2.83 19.06 -0.42
CA PRO A 148 -1.95 19.60 0.62
C PRO A 148 -2.68 19.92 1.94
N LYS A 149 -4.02 20.02 1.91
CA LYS A 149 -4.85 20.28 3.10
C LYS A 149 -5.19 19.03 3.90
N ILE A 150 -5.01 17.83 3.32
CA ILE A 150 -5.32 16.58 3.99
C ILE A 150 -4.11 16.16 4.84
N ARG A 151 -4.33 16.01 6.13
CA ARG A 151 -3.28 15.56 7.05
C ARG A 151 -3.02 14.06 6.84
N ILE A 152 -1.76 13.68 6.64
CA ILE A 152 -1.36 12.28 6.54
C ILE A 152 -1.31 11.66 7.94
N ALA A 153 -1.97 10.51 8.10
CA ALA A 153 -1.88 9.71 9.31
C ALA A 153 -0.50 9.05 9.44
N GLN A 154 0.02 8.96 10.67
CA GLN A 154 1.29 8.28 10.95
C GLN A 154 1.14 6.74 11.01
N SER A 155 -0.07 6.23 10.90
CA SER A 155 -0.43 4.82 10.98
C SER A 155 -0.81 4.27 9.60
N LEU A 156 -0.78 2.95 9.44
CA LEU A 156 -1.14 2.27 8.19
C LEU A 156 -2.65 2.31 7.89
N PHE A 157 -3.47 2.66 8.86
CA PHE A 157 -4.89 2.94 8.70
C PHE A 157 -5.34 4.00 9.69
N SER A 158 -6.45 4.68 9.38
CA SER A 158 -6.99 5.76 10.20
C SER A 158 -8.50 5.67 10.27
N PHE A 159 -9.04 5.77 11.47
CA PHE A 159 -10.47 5.94 11.72
C PHE A 159 -10.74 7.40 12.11
N SER A 160 -11.65 8.05 11.42
CA SER A 160 -12.04 9.43 11.71
C SER A 160 -13.52 9.65 11.44
N ASN A 161 -14.33 9.56 12.47
CA ASN A 161 -15.80 9.53 12.38
C ASN A 161 -16.26 8.40 11.43
N ASN A 162 -17.04 8.75 10.39
CA ASN A 162 -17.49 7.82 9.36
C ASN A 162 -16.58 7.80 8.12
N ARG A 163 -15.28 8.07 8.29
CA ARG A 163 -14.22 7.97 7.25
C ARG A 163 -13.11 7.07 7.77
N VAL A 164 -12.83 6.05 7.00
CA VAL A 164 -11.72 5.14 7.27
C VAL A 164 -10.82 5.12 6.04
N THR A 165 -9.52 5.15 6.25
CA THR A 165 -8.53 5.00 5.19
C THR A 165 -7.49 3.96 5.59
N CYS A 166 -7.03 3.18 4.62
CA CYS A 166 -6.03 2.15 4.83
C CYS A 166 -4.99 2.20 3.70
N ALA A 167 -3.73 2.18 4.07
CA ALA A 167 -2.61 2.16 3.14
C ALA A 167 -2.59 0.93 2.21
N GLY A 168 -3.28 -0.14 2.59
CA GLY A 168 -3.38 -1.34 1.75
C GLY A 168 -2.49 -2.49 2.19
N ALA A 169 -2.31 -3.47 1.31
CA ALA A 169 -1.54 -4.68 1.56
C ALA A 169 -1.96 -5.38 2.88
N ALA A 170 -1.02 -5.92 3.64
CA ALA A 170 -1.31 -6.63 4.90
C ALA A 170 -1.99 -5.75 5.98
N ALA A 171 -1.87 -4.43 5.89
CA ALA A 171 -2.52 -3.50 6.82
C ALA A 171 -4.06 -3.55 6.74
N ILE A 172 -4.63 -4.07 5.63
CA ILE A 172 -6.07 -4.27 5.49
C ILE A 172 -6.57 -5.26 6.55
N LEU A 173 -5.83 -6.32 6.81
CA LEU A 173 -6.21 -7.32 7.84
C LEU A 173 -6.26 -6.69 9.23
N ASP A 174 -5.24 -5.92 9.61
CA ASP A 174 -5.19 -5.23 10.92
C ASP A 174 -6.33 -4.21 11.03
N MET A 175 -6.59 -3.46 9.95
CA MET A 175 -7.71 -2.53 9.87
C MET A 175 -9.05 -3.25 10.03
N MET A 176 -9.26 -4.39 9.36
CA MET A 176 -10.49 -5.17 9.46
C MET A 176 -10.72 -5.75 10.86
N ILE A 177 -9.67 -6.22 11.53
CA ILE A 177 -9.77 -6.66 12.93
C ILE A 177 -10.24 -5.51 13.83
N ALA A 178 -9.62 -4.32 13.67
CA ALA A 178 -10.02 -3.14 14.43
C ALA A 178 -11.47 -2.70 14.08
N TRP A 179 -11.84 -2.75 12.80
CA TRP A 179 -13.18 -2.41 12.31
C TRP A 179 -14.26 -3.37 12.82
N ILE A 180 -14.02 -4.68 12.79
CA ILE A 180 -14.95 -5.69 13.37
C ILE A 180 -15.11 -5.47 14.86
N GLY A 181 -14.04 -5.12 15.58
CA GLY A 181 -14.10 -4.80 17.01
C GLY A 181 -15.03 -3.62 17.34
N GLN A 182 -15.10 -2.62 16.43
CA GLN A 182 -15.98 -1.47 16.56
C GLN A 182 -17.44 -1.76 16.19
N HIS A 183 -17.68 -2.67 15.24
CA HIS A 183 -19.01 -2.88 14.64
C HIS A 183 -19.71 -4.18 15.08
N ALA A 184 -18.96 -5.10 15.68
CA ALA A 184 -19.50 -6.26 16.38
C ALA A 184 -19.11 -6.20 17.87
N ASP A 185 -17.98 -6.77 18.24
CA ASP A 185 -17.41 -6.70 19.58
C ASP A 185 -15.93 -7.14 19.58
N VAL A 186 -15.22 -6.79 20.66
CA VAL A 186 -13.78 -7.07 20.83
C VAL A 186 -13.50 -8.58 20.89
N GLN A 187 -14.41 -9.38 21.43
CA GLN A 187 -14.22 -10.84 21.50
C GLN A 187 -14.27 -11.43 20.10
N THR A 188 -15.27 -11.09 19.30
CA THR A 188 -15.39 -11.52 17.89
C THR A 188 -14.14 -11.14 17.10
N SER A 189 -13.66 -9.89 17.20
CA SER A 189 -12.46 -9.45 16.47
C SER A 189 -11.21 -10.22 16.89
N SER A 190 -11.05 -10.51 18.19
CA SER A 190 -9.92 -11.29 18.69
C SER A 190 -9.98 -12.76 18.22
N GLU A 191 -11.17 -13.35 18.13
CA GLU A 191 -11.36 -14.69 17.60
C GLU A 191 -11.08 -14.74 16.07
N VAL A 192 -11.52 -13.75 15.30
CA VAL A 192 -11.20 -13.60 13.88
C VAL A 192 -9.68 -13.49 13.67
N ALA A 193 -9.00 -12.65 14.45
CA ALA A 193 -7.54 -12.48 14.36
C ALA A 193 -6.80 -13.80 14.62
N ARG A 194 -7.28 -14.59 15.58
CA ARG A 194 -6.71 -15.91 15.90
C ARG A 194 -6.94 -16.92 14.77
N HIS A 195 -8.12 -16.92 14.13
CA HIS A 195 -8.39 -17.78 12.97
C HIS A 195 -7.54 -17.43 11.75
N LEU A 196 -7.27 -16.15 11.55
CA LEU A 196 -6.37 -15.66 10.50
C LEU A 196 -4.87 -15.85 10.84
N LEU A 197 -4.56 -16.45 12.00
CA LEU A 197 -3.20 -16.59 12.52
C LEU A 197 -2.44 -15.26 12.62
N LEU A 198 -3.17 -14.16 12.71
CA LEU A 198 -2.60 -12.86 13.00
C LEU A 198 -2.18 -12.88 14.46
N HIS A 199 -0.89 -13.02 14.71
CA HIS A 199 -0.34 -12.96 16.06
C HIS A 199 -0.67 -11.58 16.62
N SER A 200 -1.52 -11.56 17.65
CA SER A 200 -1.94 -10.32 18.28
C SER A 200 -0.70 -9.62 18.83
N ARG A 201 -0.24 -8.58 18.14
CA ARG A 201 0.68 -7.58 18.69
C ARG A 201 0.00 -6.72 19.77
N HIS A 202 -1.24 -7.04 20.06
CA HIS A 202 -2.05 -6.42 21.10
C HIS A 202 -2.20 -7.44 22.23
N GLY A 203 -1.27 -7.38 23.20
CA GLY A 203 -1.57 -7.86 24.54
C GLY A 203 -2.87 -7.20 25.03
N PRO A 204 -3.54 -7.68 26.09
CA PRO A 204 -4.80 -7.14 26.56
C PRO A 204 -4.64 -5.63 26.74
N ALA A 205 -5.16 -4.87 25.79
CA ALA A 205 -5.08 -3.42 25.80
C ALA A 205 -6.00 -2.92 26.89
N GLY A 206 -5.40 -2.45 27.96
CA GLY A 206 -6.05 -1.51 28.86
C GLY A 206 -6.55 -0.33 28.01
N ALA A 207 -7.81 0.04 28.19
CA ALA A 207 -8.46 1.13 27.50
C ALA A 207 -7.57 2.39 27.53
N GLY A 208 -7.22 2.94 26.37
CA GLY A 208 -6.71 4.30 26.25
C GLY A 208 -5.33 4.54 25.64
N ALA A 209 -4.65 3.57 25.03
CA ALA A 209 -3.38 3.83 24.35
C ALA A 209 -3.52 3.74 22.84
N ALA A 210 -3.24 4.86 22.15
CA ALA A 210 -3.05 4.90 20.71
C ALA A 210 -1.96 3.89 20.29
N PRO A 211 -2.09 3.17 19.15
CA PRO A 211 -1.12 2.17 18.73
C PRO A 211 0.25 2.82 18.49
N ARG A 212 1.23 2.38 19.28
CA ARG A 212 2.62 2.75 19.06
C ARG A 212 3.11 2.09 17.77
N THR A 213 3.46 2.91 16.80
CA THR A 213 4.13 2.52 15.58
C THR A 213 5.55 2.04 15.90
N THR A 214 5.76 0.75 15.97
CA THR A 214 7.10 0.17 15.83
C THR A 214 7.08 -0.83 14.71
N SER A 215 7.56 -0.41 13.55
CA SER A 215 7.97 -1.31 12.47
C SER A 215 9.16 -2.13 12.95
N ALA A 216 8.93 -3.39 13.20
CA ALA A 216 9.98 -4.37 13.37
C ALA A 216 9.51 -5.72 12.81
N TYR A 217 9.82 -5.95 11.55
CA TYR A 217 9.84 -7.31 11.01
C TYR A 217 11.06 -8.03 11.60
N GLY A 218 10.90 -8.58 12.80
CA GLY A 218 11.78 -9.58 13.36
C GLY A 218 11.12 -10.93 13.17
N VAL A 219 11.66 -11.76 12.29
CA VAL A 219 11.30 -13.18 12.19
C VAL A 219 11.90 -13.89 13.41
N PRO A 220 11.10 -14.49 14.31
CA PRO A 220 11.66 -15.33 15.37
C PRO A 220 12.25 -16.61 14.80
N PRO A 221 13.35 -17.14 15.36
CA PRO A 221 13.93 -18.41 14.91
C PRO A 221 12.98 -19.58 15.23
N HIS A 222 12.75 -20.42 14.23
CA HIS A 222 12.05 -21.69 14.41
C HIS A 222 12.82 -22.60 15.37
N PRO A 223 12.20 -23.18 16.41
CA PRO A 223 12.77 -24.33 17.10
C PRO A 223 12.63 -25.57 16.20
N SER A 224 13.76 -26.11 15.83
CA SER A 224 13.87 -27.44 15.19
C SER A 224 13.38 -28.50 16.15
N THR A 225 12.22 -29.08 15.89
CA THR A 225 11.88 -30.40 16.39
C THR A 225 11.43 -31.27 15.22
N ALA A 226 12.23 -32.32 15.01
CA ALA A 226 11.95 -33.38 14.06
C ALA A 226 10.60 -34.05 14.40
N HIS A 227 9.67 -34.03 13.46
CA HIS A 227 8.57 -34.99 13.40
C HIS A 227 8.38 -35.51 11.99
N GLU A 228 8.26 -36.82 11.94
CA GLU A 228 8.14 -37.67 10.78
C GLU A 228 7.01 -37.29 9.82
N LYS A 229 7.30 -37.49 8.54
CA LYS A 229 6.36 -37.37 7.42
C LYS A 229 5.39 -38.55 7.40
N PRO A 230 4.07 -38.34 7.26
CA PRO A 230 3.24 -39.37 6.67
C PRO A 230 3.29 -39.25 5.14
N ALA A 231 3.56 -40.41 4.52
CA ALA A 231 3.55 -40.55 3.07
C ALA A 231 2.11 -40.50 2.55
N TYR A 232 1.86 -39.58 1.61
CA TYR A 232 0.70 -39.67 0.71
C TYR A 232 1.19 -39.72 -0.74
N GLY A 233 0.82 -40.83 -1.38
CA GLY A 233 1.13 -41.13 -2.78
C GLY A 233 0.45 -40.21 -3.74
N ALA A 234 1.16 -39.91 -4.81
CA ALA A 234 0.73 -39.13 -5.96
C ALA A 234 -0.27 -39.90 -6.85
N PRO A 235 -1.06 -39.21 -7.73
CA PRO A 235 -0.54 -39.13 -9.08
C PRO A 235 -0.68 -37.73 -9.72
N GLY A 236 0.29 -37.46 -10.58
CA GLY A 236 0.61 -36.30 -11.36
C GLY A 236 -0.52 -35.46 -11.95
N ARG A 237 -0.40 -34.16 -11.65
CA ARG A 237 -0.70 -33.07 -12.56
C ARG A 237 0.39 -32.02 -12.42
N ALA A 238 0.99 -31.68 -13.56
CA ALA A 238 2.01 -30.66 -13.66
C ALA A 238 1.46 -29.33 -13.11
N THR A 239 2.06 -28.86 -12.02
CA THR A 239 1.88 -27.50 -11.56
C THR A 239 2.58 -26.56 -12.53
N PRO A 240 1.93 -25.52 -13.06
CA PRO A 240 2.61 -24.53 -13.86
C PRO A 240 3.61 -23.79 -12.94
N THR A 241 4.89 -23.95 -13.24
CA THR A 241 5.96 -23.18 -12.62
C THR A 241 5.77 -21.72 -13.01
N TYR A 242 5.46 -20.87 -12.05
CA TYR A 242 5.38 -19.42 -12.25
C TYR A 242 6.79 -18.88 -12.46
N THR A 243 7.13 -18.57 -13.72
CA THR A 243 8.33 -17.82 -14.10
C THR A 243 7.92 -16.41 -14.50
N GLY A 244 7.50 -15.60 -13.52
CA GLY A 244 7.40 -14.16 -13.70
C GLY A 244 8.76 -13.52 -13.54
N PRO A 245 9.06 -12.42 -14.24
CA PRO A 245 10.32 -11.72 -14.02
C PRO A 245 10.33 -11.17 -12.59
N ILE A 246 11.21 -11.74 -11.78
CA ILE A 246 11.66 -11.12 -10.54
C ILE A 246 12.25 -9.77 -10.97
N PHE A 247 11.76 -8.70 -10.38
CA PHE A 247 12.43 -7.41 -10.46
C PHE A 247 13.83 -7.62 -9.91
N THR A 248 14.79 -7.78 -10.79
CA THR A 248 16.19 -7.66 -10.43
C THR A 248 16.45 -6.18 -10.24
N ALA A 249 16.30 -5.72 -9.00
CA ALA A 249 17.17 -4.65 -8.54
C ALA A 249 18.60 -5.04 -8.94
N PRO A 250 19.47 -4.08 -9.32
CA PRO A 250 20.83 -4.40 -9.72
C PRO A 250 21.43 -5.32 -8.65
N ASP A 251 21.96 -6.44 -9.11
CA ASP A 251 22.57 -7.52 -8.32
C ASP A 251 23.45 -6.93 -7.22
N ARG A 252 22.97 -6.96 -5.99
CA ARG A 252 23.75 -6.78 -4.77
C ARG A 252 23.89 -8.15 -4.14
N SER A 253 24.65 -9.02 -4.78
CA SER A 253 25.17 -10.21 -4.17
C SER A 253 25.94 -9.80 -2.91
N LEU A 254 25.33 -10.00 -1.76
CA LEU A 254 26.04 -10.03 -0.48
C LEU A 254 26.94 -11.28 -0.51
N PRO A 255 28.21 -11.17 -0.10
CA PRO A 255 29.06 -12.34 0.01
C PRO A 255 28.47 -13.30 1.05
N ASP A 256 28.31 -14.57 0.67
CA ASP A 256 27.94 -15.66 1.54
C ASP A 256 28.92 -15.75 2.72
N GLY A 257 28.37 -15.79 3.92
CA GLY A 257 29.10 -16.24 5.11
C GLY A 257 28.97 -15.30 6.30
N ALA A 258 27.95 -15.51 7.13
CA ALA A 258 28.02 -15.66 8.59
C ALA A 258 26.62 -15.57 9.21
N ALA A 259 26.11 -16.66 9.70
CA ALA A 259 25.03 -16.71 10.68
C ALA A 259 25.46 -15.97 11.96
N GLY A 260 24.71 -14.96 12.35
CA GLY A 260 24.89 -14.23 13.59
C GLY A 260 24.09 -12.94 13.55
N GLY A 261 23.07 -12.82 14.42
CA GLY A 261 22.25 -11.62 14.55
C GLY A 261 23.12 -10.38 14.73
N ARG A 262 23.19 -9.54 13.69
CA ARG A 262 23.81 -8.23 13.78
C ARG A 262 22.71 -7.22 14.05
N PHE A 263 22.78 -6.56 15.19
CA PHE A 263 22.22 -5.23 15.39
C PHE A 263 22.61 -4.36 14.19
N ALA A 264 21.67 -3.56 13.66
CA ALA A 264 21.96 -2.60 12.60
C ALA A 264 23.24 -1.83 13.02
N SER A 265 24.25 -1.82 12.15
CA SER A 265 25.52 -1.18 12.49
C SER A 265 25.24 0.33 12.66
N ASP A 266 26.02 1.00 13.52
CA ASP A 266 25.97 2.48 13.66
C ASP A 266 26.04 3.17 12.30
N SER A 267 26.75 2.58 11.35
CA SER A 267 26.85 3.02 9.97
C SER A 267 25.53 2.90 9.17
N ASP A 268 24.73 1.85 9.38
CA ASP A 268 23.43 1.69 8.68
C ASP A 268 22.44 2.75 9.17
N ALA A 269 22.44 3.03 10.47
CA ALA A 269 21.63 4.08 11.06
C ALA A 269 22.00 5.47 10.53
N VAL A 270 23.30 5.75 10.32
CA VAL A 270 23.76 7.01 9.74
C VAL A 270 23.31 7.16 8.28
N ILE A 271 23.41 6.12 7.47
CA ILE A 271 22.95 6.16 6.06
C ILE A 271 21.45 6.37 5.99
N ALA A 272 20.66 5.68 6.81
CA ALA A 272 19.21 5.85 6.86
C ALA A 272 18.84 7.30 7.25
N ARG A 273 19.51 7.89 8.23
CA ARG A 273 19.31 9.28 8.62
C ARG A 273 19.72 10.26 7.52
N ALA A 274 20.84 10.01 6.83
CA ALA A 274 21.27 10.82 5.69
C ALA A 274 20.21 10.82 4.56
N ARG A 275 19.69 9.64 4.21
CA ARG A 275 18.60 9.51 3.23
C ARG A 275 17.35 10.27 3.67
N GLY A 276 16.96 10.20 4.93
CA GLY A 276 15.83 10.96 5.48
C GLY A 276 16.01 12.47 5.31
N ILE A 277 17.22 12.99 5.57
CA ILE A 277 17.56 14.42 5.35
C ILE A 277 17.47 14.76 3.84
N MET A 278 18.01 13.92 2.96
CA MET A 278 17.94 14.13 1.52
C MET A 278 16.51 14.12 0.99
N GLN A 279 15.67 13.21 1.48
CA GLN A 279 14.25 13.12 1.14
C GLN A 279 13.45 14.35 1.59
N ALA A 280 13.77 14.89 2.75
CA ALA A 280 13.13 16.09 3.27
C ALA A 280 13.51 17.38 2.50
N HIS A 281 14.59 17.35 1.71
CA HIS A 281 15.12 18.51 0.97
C HIS A 281 15.30 18.17 -0.53
N VAL A 282 14.30 17.53 -1.12
CA VAL A 282 14.36 17.15 -2.54
C VAL A 282 14.15 18.35 -3.46
N ASP A 283 13.27 19.26 -3.08
CA ASP A 283 12.89 20.49 -3.79
C ASP A 283 13.96 21.60 -3.69
N ASP A 284 14.60 21.71 -2.52
CA ASP A 284 15.72 22.62 -2.26
C ASP A 284 16.92 21.84 -1.74
N PRO A 285 17.71 21.22 -2.62
CA PRO A 285 18.73 20.26 -2.25
C PRO A 285 19.87 20.89 -1.44
N LEU A 286 20.06 20.38 -0.24
CA LEU A 286 21.21 20.75 0.61
C LEU A 286 22.53 20.32 -0.06
N SER A 287 23.58 21.06 0.20
CA SER A 287 24.94 20.59 -0.15
C SER A 287 25.28 19.30 0.62
N CYS A 288 26.10 18.43 0.04
CA CYS A 288 26.59 17.23 0.73
C CYS A 288 27.28 17.54 2.06
N GLY A 289 27.91 18.72 2.15
CA GLY A 289 28.52 19.24 3.38
C GLY A 289 27.46 19.56 4.46
N ALA A 290 26.35 20.19 4.07
CA ALA A 290 25.25 20.49 4.97
C ALA A 290 24.54 19.23 5.49
N VAL A 291 24.37 18.21 4.65
CA VAL A 291 23.86 16.89 5.07
C VAL A 291 24.79 16.25 6.11
N ALA A 292 26.11 16.29 5.88
CA ALA A 292 27.09 15.78 6.84
C ALA A 292 27.05 16.55 8.18
N GLN A 293 26.95 17.87 8.11
CA GLN A 293 26.87 18.73 9.29
C GLN A 293 25.62 18.44 10.15
N GLN A 294 24.45 18.21 9.54
CA GLN A 294 23.23 17.84 10.26
C GLN A 294 23.35 16.49 10.98
N LEU A 295 24.24 15.62 10.51
CA LEU A 295 24.53 14.33 11.13
C LEU A 295 25.65 14.39 12.18
N GLY A 296 26.28 15.57 12.38
CA GLY A 296 27.44 15.72 13.26
C GLY A 296 28.71 15.05 12.72
N LEU A 297 28.83 14.89 11.40
CA LEU A 297 29.94 14.24 10.72
C LEU A 297 30.68 15.21 9.79
N SER A 298 31.97 14.96 9.55
CA SER A 298 32.66 15.61 8.44
C SER A 298 32.18 15.00 7.11
N LEU A 299 32.21 15.80 6.03
CA LEU A 299 31.87 15.33 4.68
C LEU A 299 32.66 14.07 4.29
N ARG A 300 33.97 14.06 4.58
CA ARG A 300 34.86 12.90 4.28
C ARG A 300 34.45 11.63 5.04
N GLN A 301 33.98 11.76 6.28
CA GLN A 301 33.48 10.60 7.05
C GLN A 301 32.19 10.06 6.45
N LEU A 302 31.25 10.93 6.06
CA LEU A 302 29.99 10.53 5.44
C LEU A 302 30.22 9.90 4.08
N GLU A 303 31.04 10.50 3.19
CA GLU A 303 31.40 9.95 1.88
C GLU A 303 32.05 8.58 1.99
N ARG A 304 32.98 8.40 2.96
CA ARG A 304 33.61 7.10 3.21
C ARG A 304 32.59 6.03 3.56
N ARG A 305 31.62 6.34 4.44
CA ARG A 305 30.55 5.41 4.83
C ARG A 305 29.68 5.03 3.64
N PHE A 306 29.25 5.99 2.82
CA PHE A 306 28.47 5.73 1.60
C PHE A 306 29.26 4.85 0.62
N LYS A 307 30.55 5.15 0.41
CA LYS A 307 31.39 4.35 -0.49
C LYS A 307 31.61 2.92 0.00
N GLN A 308 31.78 2.74 1.32
CA GLN A 308 32.02 1.42 1.92
C GLN A 308 30.76 0.56 1.95
N GLN A 309 29.60 1.12 2.22
CA GLN A 309 28.37 0.34 2.38
C GLN A 309 27.53 0.22 1.10
N LEU A 310 27.47 1.29 0.30
CA LEU A 310 26.62 1.34 -0.89
C LEU A 310 27.43 1.28 -2.20
N GLY A 311 28.76 1.33 -2.13
CA GLY A 311 29.63 1.32 -3.30
C GLY A 311 29.58 2.61 -4.13
N GLN A 312 28.80 3.61 -3.74
CA GLN A 312 28.56 4.84 -4.50
C GLN A 312 28.87 6.10 -3.68
N THR A 313 28.93 7.25 -4.35
CA THR A 313 29.19 8.53 -3.68
C THR A 313 27.92 9.08 -3.03
N LEU A 314 28.10 9.93 -1.99
CA LEU A 314 26.99 10.67 -1.37
C LEU A 314 26.18 11.48 -2.39
N HIS A 315 26.85 12.14 -3.33
CA HIS A 315 26.19 12.88 -4.41
C HIS A 315 25.36 11.98 -5.32
N SER A 316 25.90 10.81 -5.72
CA SER A 316 25.16 9.85 -6.57
C SER A 316 23.92 9.33 -5.86
N GLU A 317 24.00 9.07 -4.55
CA GLU A 317 22.85 8.65 -3.76
C GLU A 317 21.79 9.77 -3.67
N TYR A 318 22.22 11.01 -3.46
CA TYR A 318 21.27 12.13 -3.41
C TYR A 318 20.58 12.34 -4.76
N MET A 319 21.30 12.19 -5.86
CA MET A 319 20.71 12.23 -7.21
C MET A 319 19.69 11.10 -7.41
N LEU A 320 19.97 9.90 -6.90
CA LEU A 320 19.04 8.77 -6.94
C LEU A 320 17.75 9.07 -6.16
N VAL A 321 17.87 9.54 -4.93
CA VAL A 321 16.71 9.95 -4.10
C VAL A 321 15.81 10.96 -4.82
N ARG A 322 16.41 11.97 -5.45
CA ARG A 322 15.67 13.01 -6.19
C ARG A 322 14.97 12.45 -7.44
N VAL A 323 15.64 11.57 -8.18
CA VAL A 323 15.09 10.95 -9.40
C VAL A 323 14.00 9.92 -9.07
N GLU A 324 14.13 9.18 -7.98
CA GLU A 324 13.08 8.29 -7.47
C GLU A 324 11.82 9.08 -7.09
N LYS A 325 11.99 10.23 -6.43
CA LYS A 325 10.89 11.14 -6.13
C LYS A 325 10.24 11.70 -7.40
N ALA A 326 11.06 12.07 -8.38
CA ALA A 326 10.57 12.53 -9.68
C ALA A 326 9.76 11.46 -10.41
N HIS A 327 10.21 10.20 -10.34
CA HIS A 327 9.47 9.06 -10.89
C HIS A 327 8.08 8.93 -10.24
N GLN A 328 7.99 9.02 -8.92
CA GLN A 328 6.71 9.03 -8.21
C GLN A 328 5.78 10.15 -8.71
N TYR A 329 6.28 11.39 -8.84
CA TYR A 329 5.47 12.50 -9.38
C TYR A 329 5.02 12.24 -10.82
N LEU A 330 5.90 11.72 -11.68
CA LEU A 330 5.55 11.40 -13.07
C LEU A 330 4.44 10.33 -13.17
N GLN A 331 4.43 9.37 -12.27
CA GLN A 331 3.45 8.28 -12.25
C GLN A 331 2.13 8.68 -11.58
N GLN A 332 2.16 9.56 -10.59
CA GLN A 332 1.04 9.82 -9.68
C GLN A 332 0.34 11.15 -9.91
N THR A 333 0.96 12.09 -10.66
CA THR A 333 0.42 13.42 -10.88
C THR A 333 0.31 13.77 -12.36
N SER A 334 -0.42 14.84 -12.67
CA SER A 334 -0.48 15.42 -14.02
C SER A 334 0.58 16.52 -14.27
N LEU A 335 1.54 16.72 -13.35
CA LEU A 335 2.59 17.71 -13.47
C LEU A 335 3.41 17.49 -14.74
N SER A 336 3.77 18.53 -15.45
CA SER A 336 4.65 18.44 -16.61
C SER A 336 6.04 17.97 -16.23
N VAL A 337 6.82 17.45 -17.18
CA VAL A 337 8.21 17.05 -16.95
C VAL A 337 9.05 18.20 -16.41
N THR A 338 8.73 19.42 -16.83
CA THR A 338 9.40 20.65 -16.36
C THR A 338 9.08 20.95 -14.91
N GLU A 339 7.80 20.85 -14.51
CA GLU A 339 7.37 21.03 -13.12
C GLU A 339 7.97 19.97 -12.21
N VAL A 340 7.99 18.70 -12.64
CA VAL A 340 8.61 17.61 -11.87
C VAL A 340 10.12 17.85 -11.69
N ALA A 341 10.83 18.30 -12.74
CA ALA A 341 12.24 18.64 -12.64
C ALA A 341 12.47 19.75 -11.59
N ALA A 342 11.66 20.81 -11.62
CA ALA A 342 11.75 21.91 -10.65
C ALA A 342 11.45 21.43 -9.21
N LEU A 343 10.35 20.70 -9.01
CA LEU A 343 9.94 20.18 -7.70
C LEU A 343 10.91 19.15 -7.10
N THR A 344 11.79 18.60 -7.92
CA THR A 344 12.84 17.69 -7.47
C THR A 344 14.23 18.35 -7.50
N GLY A 345 14.26 19.68 -7.51
CA GLY A 345 15.45 20.52 -7.33
C GLY A 345 16.42 20.52 -8.52
N PHE A 346 16.00 20.05 -9.72
CA PHE A 346 16.85 20.12 -10.91
C PHE A 346 16.81 21.52 -11.54
N SER A 347 17.97 22.11 -11.76
CA SER A 347 18.11 23.41 -12.37
C SER A 347 17.88 23.41 -13.89
N SER A 348 17.89 22.25 -14.54
CA SER A 348 17.58 22.11 -15.97
C SER A 348 16.86 20.80 -16.27
N VAL A 349 15.88 20.87 -17.17
CA VAL A 349 15.09 19.71 -17.63
C VAL A 349 15.94 18.74 -18.44
N GLU A 350 16.94 19.26 -19.17
CA GLU A 350 17.88 18.45 -19.96
C GLU A 350 18.75 17.59 -19.05
N TYR A 351 19.28 18.18 -17.99
CA TYR A 351 20.09 17.44 -17.01
C TYR A 351 19.23 16.44 -16.24
N PHE A 352 18.02 16.82 -15.80
CA PHE A 352 17.05 15.91 -15.23
C PHE A 352 16.77 14.71 -16.13
N SER A 353 16.43 14.96 -17.41
CA SER A 353 16.11 13.89 -18.38
C SER A 353 17.29 12.94 -18.61
N LYS A 354 18.52 13.46 -18.61
CA LYS A 354 19.74 12.65 -18.74
C LYS A 354 19.96 11.75 -17.52
N VAL A 355 19.78 12.28 -16.32
CA VAL A 355 19.93 11.52 -15.07
C VAL A 355 18.81 10.49 -14.94
N TYR A 356 17.58 10.88 -15.20
CA TYR A 356 16.40 10.01 -15.18
C TYR A 356 16.58 8.82 -16.12
N ARG A 357 16.96 9.07 -17.39
CA ARG A 357 17.22 8.01 -18.37
C ARG A 357 18.34 7.07 -17.92
N ARG A 358 19.36 7.58 -17.25
CA ARG A 358 20.47 6.74 -16.73
C ARG A 358 19.95 5.78 -15.64
N VAL A 359 19.00 6.20 -14.82
CA VAL A 359 18.45 5.39 -13.70
C VAL A 359 17.38 4.43 -14.19
N PHE A 360 16.41 4.92 -14.97
CA PHE A 360 15.22 4.14 -15.37
C PHE A 360 15.27 3.60 -16.81
N GLY A 361 16.29 3.92 -17.58
CA GLY A 361 16.47 3.43 -18.97
C GLY A 361 15.59 4.14 -20.00
N VAL A 362 14.61 4.94 -19.59
CA VAL A 362 13.64 5.64 -20.45
C VAL A 362 13.66 7.15 -20.18
N LEU A 363 13.14 7.94 -21.12
CA LEU A 363 12.98 9.39 -20.89
C LEU A 363 11.77 9.65 -19.99
N PRO A 364 11.79 10.71 -19.15
CA PRO A 364 10.65 11.08 -18.30
C PRO A 364 9.34 11.26 -19.08
N SER A 365 9.41 11.85 -20.28
CA SER A 365 8.24 12.05 -21.14
C SER A 365 7.69 10.74 -21.73
N THR A 366 8.57 9.74 -21.98
CA THR A 366 8.17 8.42 -22.47
C THR A 366 7.56 7.60 -21.35
N ASP A 367 8.17 7.65 -20.17
CA ASP A 367 7.69 6.95 -18.98
C ASP A 367 6.28 7.42 -18.58
N ARG A 368 6.04 8.73 -18.60
CA ARG A 368 4.71 9.31 -18.42
C ARG A 368 3.68 8.82 -19.45
N ARG A 369 4.05 8.75 -20.74
CA ARG A 369 3.14 8.26 -21.80
C ARG A 369 2.81 6.79 -21.58
N GLN A 370 3.78 5.99 -21.16
CA GLN A 370 3.57 4.59 -20.84
C GLN A 370 2.63 4.42 -19.63
N SER A 371 2.72 5.30 -18.65
CA SER A 371 1.79 5.37 -17.53
C SER A 371 0.37 5.82 -17.93
N THR A 372 0.27 6.65 -18.98
CA THR A 372 -1.03 7.17 -19.47
C THR A 372 -1.69 6.22 -20.48
N ASP A 373 -0.89 5.47 -21.27
CA ASP A 373 -1.36 4.65 -22.40
C ASP A 373 -1.21 3.13 -22.17
N ALA A 374 -0.49 2.69 -21.16
CA ALA A 374 -0.26 1.27 -20.95
C ALA A 374 -1.33 0.64 -20.06
N PRO A 375 -1.99 -0.44 -20.49
CA PRO A 375 -2.42 -1.46 -19.56
C PRO A 375 -1.12 -2.02 -18.95
N VAL A 376 -1.01 -1.87 -17.65
CA VAL A 376 0.08 -2.41 -16.84
C VAL A 376 0.36 -3.85 -17.24
N PHE A 377 1.62 -4.17 -17.55
CA PHE A 377 2.12 -5.50 -17.86
C PHE A 377 1.54 -6.23 -19.09
N ARG A 378 1.97 -5.87 -20.29
CA ARG A 378 2.06 -6.84 -21.38
C ARG A 378 3.26 -7.76 -21.11
N MET A 379 2.99 -8.97 -20.64
CA MET A 379 3.95 -10.08 -20.74
C MET A 379 4.28 -10.27 -22.24
N LYS A 380 5.50 -9.91 -22.65
CA LYS A 380 6.01 -10.33 -23.96
C LYS A 380 6.14 -11.84 -23.92
N ALA A 381 5.26 -12.54 -24.63
CA ALA A 381 5.46 -13.94 -24.92
C ALA A 381 6.80 -14.09 -25.64
N VAL A 382 7.75 -14.76 -25.00
CA VAL A 382 9.00 -15.16 -25.62
C VAL A 382 8.66 -16.21 -26.67
N ARG A 383 8.67 -15.82 -27.95
CA ARG A 383 8.64 -16.77 -29.06
C ARG A 383 9.92 -17.61 -28.96
N ARG A 384 9.79 -18.85 -28.55
CA ARG A 384 10.82 -19.87 -28.82
C ARG A 384 10.95 -19.99 -30.33
N LYS A 385 12.09 -19.58 -30.89
CA LYS A 385 12.50 -20.02 -32.23
C LYS A 385 12.80 -21.52 -32.11
N GLY A 386 12.01 -22.32 -32.80
CA GLY A 386 12.34 -23.72 -33.02
C GLY A 386 13.55 -23.86 -33.90
N SER A 387 14.38 -24.78 -33.58
CA SER A 387 15.24 -25.55 -34.51
C SER A 387 14.96 -26.98 -34.20
#